data_f801670dcab23a5c830a318066c088e6
#
_entry.id   f801670dcab23a5c830a318066c088e6
#
_cell.length_a   1.000
_cell.length_b   1.000
_cell.length_c   1.000
_cell.angle_alpha   90.00
_cell.angle_beta   90.00
_cell.angle_gamma   90.00
#
_symmetry.space_group_name_H-M   'P 1'
#
loop_
_entity.id
_entity.type
_entity.pdbx_description
1 polymer ?
#
loop_
_entity_poly.entity_id
_entity_poly.type
_entity_poly.pdbx_seq_one_letter_code
_entity_poly.pdbx_strand_id
1 'polypeptide(L)'
;MKTIFFYLFIVFILICGINQKSLEEKMNNCIIYLSKEASVYNETYDQLKYLDEIYNNNEKIRLEEKFKIYRKFNSERKPGYLPESYINDESFLLTLNEQKGIVKINDLKPSTYLISSNKHELLNLFNNIYLWKGDITRLKIDAIVNAANNQLLGCWHPLHNCIDNIIHSYAGVQLRNEMNEIMLKQGKLEETGKAKISKGYYLLADYIIHTVGPIVNGPLLENHKKLLKSSYINVIKLAKENNIKTLAFCCISTGIFNFPNEEAADIAINVVLNYLENNTNMKFIFVVYKDIDEKIYRNKLKEKMNDILNNISDEM
;
A
#
# COMPACT_ATOMS: atom_id res chain seq x y z
N MET A 1 -16.05 -7.08 42.58
CA MET A 1 -15.88 -7.31 41.16
C MET A 1 -16.57 -6.26 40.28
N LYS A 2 -17.85 -5.94 40.42
CA LYS A 2 -18.55 -4.93 39.60
C LYS A 2 -17.92 -3.53 39.65
N THR A 3 -17.40 -3.09 40.79
CA THR A 3 -16.79 -1.76 40.97
C THR A 3 -15.44 -1.62 40.24
N ILE A 4 -14.66 -2.70 40.20
CA ILE A 4 -13.34 -2.72 39.48
C ILE A 4 -13.56 -2.67 37.96
N PHE A 5 -14.57 -3.39 37.44
CA PHE A 5 -14.94 -3.35 36.02
C PHE A 5 -15.43 -1.96 35.59
N PHE A 6 -16.19 -1.28 36.44
CA PHE A 6 -16.66 0.08 36.17
C PHE A 6 -15.50 1.08 36.17
N TYR A 7 -14.53 0.97 37.09
CA TYR A 7 -13.32 1.80 37.11
C TYR A 7 -12.42 1.55 35.87
N LEU A 8 -12.23 0.28 35.49
CA LEU A 8 -11.48 -0.09 34.30
C LEU A 8 -12.16 0.43 33.03
N PHE A 9 -13.49 0.41 32.96
CA PHE A 9 -14.25 0.94 31.85
C PHE A 9 -14.16 2.46 31.75
N ILE A 10 -14.23 3.19 32.89
CA ILE A 10 -14.05 4.65 32.92
C ILE A 10 -12.61 5.04 32.53
N VAL A 11 -11.61 4.31 33.03
CA VAL A 11 -10.20 4.53 32.68
C VAL A 11 -9.99 4.24 31.19
N PHE A 12 -10.60 3.20 30.65
CA PHE A 12 -10.55 2.87 29.22
C PHE A 12 -11.19 3.99 28.35
N ILE A 13 -12.37 4.51 28.77
CA ILE A 13 -13.03 5.63 28.07
C ILE A 13 -12.17 6.90 28.16
N LEU A 14 -11.57 7.19 29.30
CA LEU A 14 -10.70 8.34 29.49
C LEU A 14 -9.42 8.21 28.65
N ILE A 15 -8.80 7.04 28.62
CA ILE A 15 -7.60 6.77 27.79
C ILE A 15 -7.95 6.87 26.30
N CYS A 16 -9.07 6.29 25.86
CA CYS A 16 -9.54 6.43 24.48
C CYS A 16 -9.85 7.88 24.12
N GLY A 17 -10.50 8.64 25.02
CA GLY A 17 -10.81 10.05 24.80
C GLY A 17 -9.57 10.94 24.77
N ILE A 18 -8.58 10.67 25.63
CA ILE A 18 -7.30 11.38 25.64
C ILE A 18 -6.52 11.06 24.34
N ASN A 19 -6.48 9.77 23.93
CA ASN A 19 -5.82 9.39 22.70
C ASN A 19 -6.46 10.03 21.45
N GLN A 20 -7.79 10.15 21.42
CA GLN A 20 -8.48 10.77 20.30
C GLN A 20 -8.21 12.28 20.21
N LYS A 21 -8.23 12.98 21.35
CA LYS A 21 -7.90 14.42 21.40
C LYS A 21 -6.45 14.67 20.98
N SER A 22 -5.51 13.87 21.43
CA SER A 22 -4.11 13.94 21.01
C SER A 22 -3.94 13.66 19.51
N LEU A 23 -4.68 12.70 18.96
CA LEU A 23 -4.68 12.38 17.52
C LEU A 23 -5.16 13.58 16.68
N GLU A 24 -6.29 14.17 17.07
CA GLU A 24 -6.86 15.32 16.36
C GLU A 24 -5.97 16.57 16.47
N GLU A 25 -5.40 16.82 17.63
CA GLU A 25 -4.47 17.93 17.86
C GLU A 25 -3.23 17.81 16.97
N LYS A 26 -2.60 16.65 16.94
CA LYS A 26 -1.45 16.37 16.08
C LYS A 26 -1.78 16.53 14.59
N MET A 27 -2.94 16.03 14.16
CA MET A 27 -3.40 16.17 12.79
C MET A 27 -3.63 17.64 12.44
N ASN A 28 -4.27 18.43 13.33
CA ASN A 28 -4.47 19.87 13.13
C ASN A 28 -3.12 20.60 13.00
N ASN A 29 -2.15 20.30 13.84
CA ASN A 29 -0.81 20.88 13.75
C ASN A 29 -0.14 20.61 12.41
N CYS A 30 -0.24 19.38 11.91
CA CYS A 30 0.27 19.02 10.58
C CYS A 30 -0.45 19.78 9.45
N ILE A 31 -1.77 19.87 9.51
CA ILE A 31 -2.56 20.63 8.51
C ILE A 31 -2.14 22.10 8.52
N ILE A 32 -2.01 22.71 9.69
CA ILE A 32 -1.57 24.10 9.86
C ILE A 32 -0.17 24.31 9.28
N TYR A 33 0.75 23.41 9.56
CA TYR A 33 2.11 23.48 9.02
C TYR A 33 2.12 23.41 7.49
N LEU A 34 1.47 22.39 6.93
CA LEU A 34 1.41 22.18 5.49
C LEU A 34 0.70 23.31 4.75
N SER A 35 -0.34 23.90 5.36
CA SER A 35 -1.05 25.03 4.77
C SER A 35 -0.18 26.30 4.70
N LYS A 36 0.65 26.53 5.72
CA LYS A 36 1.61 27.66 5.72
C LYS A 36 2.69 27.46 4.64
N GLU A 37 3.17 26.23 4.43
CA GLU A 37 4.07 25.93 3.32
C GLU A 37 3.40 26.16 1.96
N ALA A 38 2.13 25.72 1.81
CA ALA A 38 1.38 25.87 0.57
C ALA A 38 1.12 27.35 0.22
N SER A 39 0.87 28.20 1.20
CA SER A 39 0.62 29.65 1.00
C SER A 39 1.83 30.38 0.39
N VAL A 40 3.04 29.87 0.57
CA VAL A 40 4.25 30.40 -0.05
C VAL A 40 4.30 30.14 -1.57
N TYR A 41 3.54 29.15 -2.08
CA TYR A 41 3.66 28.68 -3.46
C TYR A 41 2.48 28.98 -4.39
N ASN A 42 1.32 29.32 -3.90
CA ASN A 42 0.13 29.87 -4.60
C ASN A 42 -1.13 29.63 -3.76
N GLU A 43 -1.75 30.72 -3.34
CA GLU A 43 -3.02 30.67 -2.64
C GLU A 43 -4.18 30.50 -3.63
N THR A 44 -5.00 29.46 -3.45
CA THR A 44 -6.38 29.53 -3.87
C THR A 44 -7.25 29.86 -2.64
N TYR A 45 -8.09 30.85 -2.76
CA TYR A 45 -8.97 31.43 -1.72
C TYR A 45 -9.81 30.38 -0.95
N ASP A 46 -10.11 29.25 -1.57
CA ASP A 46 -10.85 28.14 -0.95
C ASP A 46 -10.05 27.40 0.13
N GLN A 47 -8.72 27.48 0.11
CA GLN A 47 -7.88 26.83 1.12
C GLN A 47 -7.93 27.56 2.46
N LEU A 48 -8.02 28.91 2.41
CA LEU A 48 -8.11 29.75 3.61
C LEU A 48 -9.42 29.57 4.34
N LYS A 49 -10.53 29.39 3.63
CA LYS A 49 -11.86 29.17 4.24
C LYS A 49 -11.89 27.89 5.09
N TYR A 50 -11.25 26.80 4.63
CA TYR A 50 -11.13 25.57 5.40
C TYR A 50 -10.24 25.72 6.64
N LEU A 51 -9.20 26.55 6.55
CA LEU A 51 -8.33 26.83 7.68
C LEU A 51 -9.05 27.67 8.75
N ASP A 52 -9.83 28.66 8.34
CA ASP A 52 -10.67 29.44 9.27
C ASP A 52 -11.68 28.55 9.99
N GLU A 53 -12.28 27.57 9.32
CA GLU A 53 -13.17 26.59 9.93
C GLU A 53 -12.44 25.67 10.92
N ILE A 54 -11.19 25.27 10.63
CA ILE A 54 -10.35 24.51 11.56
C ILE A 54 -9.91 25.37 12.75
N TYR A 55 -9.54 26.63 12.51
CA TYR A 55 -9.10 27.54 13.57
C TYR A 55 -10.24 28.02 14.48
N ASN A 56 -11.41 28.27 13.91
CA ASN A 56 -12.52 28.90 14.64
C ASN A 56 -13.60 27.95 15.15
N ASN A 57 -13.66 26.69 14.66
CA ASN A 57 -14.71 25.71 14.99
C ASN A 57 -14.16 24.28 15.26
N ASN A 58 -13.32 24.16 16.25
CA ASN A 58 -12.61 22.92 16.60
C ASN A 58 -13.49 21.68 16.91
N GLU A 59 -14.80 21.81 17.06
CA GLU A 59 -15.67 20.71 17.51
C GLU A 59 -16.55 20.09 16.42
N LYS A 60 -16.59 20.64 15.19
CA LYS A 60 -17.57 20.22 14.17
C LYS A 60 -17.02 19.42 12.98
N ILE A 61 -15.71 19.45 12.72
CA ILE A 61 -15.16 18.74 11.58
C ILE A 61 -14.80 17.31 12.00
N ARG A 62 -15.41 16.32 11.35
CA ARG A 62 -15.12 14.90 11.62
C ARG A 62 -13.67 14.54 11.28
N LEU A 63 -13.09 13.60 12.01
CA LEU A 63 -11.72 13.13 11.83
C LEU A 63 -11.40 12.73 10.37
N GLU A 64 -12.36 12.09 9.70
CA GLU A 64 -12.23 11.71 8.28
C GLU A 64 -12.08 12.93 7.35
N GLU A 65 -12.76 14.02 7.64
CA GLU A 65 -12.67 15.25 6.86
C GLU A 65 -11.34 15.96 7.08
N LYS A 66 -10.89 16.01 8.33
CA LYS A 66 -9.54 16.51 8.68
C LYS A 66 -8.46 15.71 7.95
N PHE A 67 -8.59 14.38 7.88
CA PHE A 67 -7.65 13.54 7.15
C PHE A 67 -7.70 13.79 5.64
N LYS A 68 -8.84 14.08 5.04
CA LYS A 68 -8.92 14.49 3.63
C LYS A 68 -8.16 15.80 3.37
N ILE A 69 -8.28 16.76 4.27
CA ILE A 69 -7.55 18.03 4.18
C ILE A 69 -6.03 17.78 4.29
N TYR A 70 -5.60 17.00 5.28
CA TYR A 70 -4.20 16.58 5.38
C TYR A 70 -3.69 15.93 4.09
N ARG A 71 -4.44 14.94 3.54
CA ARG A 71 -4.08 14.25 2.30
C ARG A 71 -3.94 15.21 1.12
N LYS A 72 -4.81 16.22 1.02
CA LYS A 72 -4.73 17.23 -0.03
C LYS A 72 -3.37 17.94 0.05
N PHE A 73 -3.04 18.52 1.18
CA PHE A 73 -1.77 19.22 1.36
C PHE A 73 -0.54 18.31 1.21
N ASN A 74 -0.61 17.10 1.78
CA ASN A 74 0.46 16.12 1.59
C ASN A 74 0.68 15.78 0.11
N SER A 75 -0.39 15.64 -0.68
CA SER A 75 -0.27 15.34 -2.12
C SER A 75 0.42 16.45 -2.92
N GLU A 76 0.24 17.71 -2.53
CA GLU A 76 0.77 18.89 -3.22
C GLU A 76 2.14 19.32 -2.70
N ARG A 77 2.53 18.87 -1.51
CA ARG A 77 3.79 19.26 -0.87
C ARG A 77 5.01 18.82 -1.66
N LYS A 78 5.90 19.76 -1.98
CA LYS A 78 7.19 19.45 -2.58
C LYS A 78 8.15 18.84 -1.55
N PRO A 79 9.11 17.98 -1.98
CA PRO A 79 10.18 17.53 -1.10
C PRO A 79 10.95 18.71 -0.49
N GLY A 80 11.34 18.58 0.77
CA GLY A 80 12.06 19.65 1.47
C GLY A 80 12.22 19.38 2.96
N TYR A 81 12.83 20.32 3.65
CA TYR A 81 13.07 20.25 5.09
C TYR A 81 11.80 20.03 5.89
N LEU A 82 11.89 19.24 6.95
CA LEU A 82 10.84 18.98 7.92
C LEU A 82 11.38 19.22 9.32
N PRO A 83 10.77 20.10 10.12
CA PRO A 83 11.15 20.25 11.51
C PRO A 83 10.76 18.99 12.31
N GLU A 84 11.52 18.69 13.35
CA GLU A 84 11.29 17.54 14.22
C GLU A 84 9.89 17.58 14.87
N SER A 85 9.42 18.78 15.22
CA SER A 85 8.07 18.96 15.76
C SER A 85 6.98 18.47 14.80
N TYR A 86 7.13 18.75 13.50
CA TYR A 86 6.21 18.27 12.48
C TYR A 86 6.23 16.74 12.38
N ILE A 87 7.43 16.13 12.36
CA ILE A 87 7.60 14.67 12.31
C ILE A 87 6.93 14.00 13.52
N ASN A 88 7.08 14.60 14.70
CA ASN A 88 6.45 14.11 15.92
C ASN A 88 4.91 14.21 15.86
N ASP A 89 4.37 15.28 15.30
CA ASP A 89 2.93 15.43 15.11
C ASP A 89 2.41 14.49 14.03
N GLU A 90 3.12 14.31 12.92
CA GLU A 90 2.71 13.40 11.83
C GLU A 90 2.63 11.93 12.26
N SER A 91 3.22 11.59 13.43
CA SER A 91 3.04 10.26 14.05
C SER A 91 1.58 9.88 14.32
N PHE A 92 0.62 10.81 14.21
CA PHE A 92 -0.81 10.50 14.23
C PHE A 92 -1.20 9.46 13.15
N LEU A 93 -0.46 9.41 12.04
CA LEU A 93 -0.69 8.47 10.97
C LEU A 93 -0.54 7.01 11.42
N LEU A 94 0.41 6.73 12.31
CA LEU A 94 0.58 5.37 12.86
C LEU A 94 -0.69 4.95 13.61
N THR A 95 -1.17 5.80 14.51
CA THR A 95 -2.43 5.54 15.24
C THR A 95 -3.61 5.37 14.28
N LEU A 96 -3.69 6.20 13.26
CA LEU A 96 -4.77 6.11 12.26
C LEU A 96 -4.70 4.80 11.47
N ASN A 97 -3.50 4.36 11.08
CA ASN A 97 -3.29 3.08 10.41
C ASN A 97 -3.68 1.89 11.31
N GLU A 98 -3.33 1.93 12.58
CA GLU A 98 -3.71 0.90 13.55
C GLU A 98 -5.24 0.83 13.76
N GLN A 99 -5.91 1.98 13.84
CA GLN A 99 -7.38 2.07 13.98
C GLN A 99 -8.15 1.48 12.79
N LYS A 100 -7.56 1.41 11.60
CA LYS A 100 -8.15 0.72 10.43
C LYS A 100 -8.24 -0.79 10.61
N GLY A 101 -7.61 -1.33 11.65
CA GLY A 101 -7.49 -2.75 11.94
C GLY A 101 -6.27 -3.37 11.25
N ILE A 102 -5.40 -3.95 12.06
CA ILE A 102 -4.14 -4.59 11.62
C ILE A 102 -4.46 -5.97 11.05
N VAL A 103 -3.87 -6.30 9.91
CA VAL A 103 -3.92 -7.64 9.31
C VAL A 103 -2.50 -8.20 9.23
N LYS A 104 -2.28 -9.35 9.83
CA LYS A 104 -1.00 -10.06 9.82
C LYS A 104 -1.07 -11.27 8.88
N ILE A 105 0.08 -11.76 8.45
CA ILE A 105 0.13 -12.95 7.57
C ILE A 105 -0.59 -14.16 8.17
N ASN A 106 -0.57 -14.32 9.49
CA ASN A 106 -1.22 -15.44 10.18
C ASN A 106 -2.76 -15.30 10.24
N ASP A 107 -3.30 -14.12 9.94
CA ASP A 107 -4.74 -13.89 9.84
C ASP A 107 -5.28 -14.31 8.46
N LEU A 108 -4.38 -14.57 7.50
CA LEU A 108 -4.71 -14.93 6.13
C LEU A 108 -4.61 -16.45 5.93
N LYS A 109 -5.42 -16.96 5.01
CA LYS A 109 -5.34 -18.38 4.60
C LYS A 109 -4.54 -18.51 3.30
N PRO A 110 -3.60 -19.48 3.21
CA PRO A 110 -2.93 -19.80 1.96
C PRO A 110 -3.91 -20.09 0.82
N SER A 111 -3.49 -19.88 -0.41
CA SER A 111 -4.35 -20.07 -1.58
C SER A 111 -4.75 -21.53 -1.81
N THR A 112 -4.05 -22.50 -1.21
CA THR A 112 -4.47 -23.92 -1.17
C THR A 112 -5.89 -24.09 -0.62
N TYR A 113 -6.36 -23.21 0.27
CA TYR A 113 -7.73 -23.23 0.78
C TYR A 113 -8.79 -22.78 -0.26
N LEU A 114 -8.39 -22.33 -1.44
CA LEU A 114 -9.34 -21.98 -2.51
C LEU A 114 -9.96 -23.19 -3.18
N ILE A 115 -9.35 -24.39 -3.03
CA ILE A 115 -9.87 -25.65 -3.58
C ILE A 115 -10.10 -26.65 -2.46
N SER A 116 -11.11 -27.51 -2.66
CA SER A 116 -11.36 -28.66 -1.79
C SER A 116 -10.62 -29.87 -2.36
N SER A 117 -9.43 -30.15 -1.87
CA SER A 117 -8.62 -31.27 -2.31
C SER A 117 -7.96 -31.93 -1.09
N ASN A 118 -7.92 -33.26 -1.10
CA ASN A 118 -7.15 -34.02 -0.12
C ASN A 118 -5.66 -34.09 -0.49
N LYS A 119 -5.26 -33.51 -1.64
CA LYS A 119 -3.92 -33.56 -2.19
C LYS A 119 -3.15 -32.23 -1.98
N HIS A 120 -3.40 -31.53 -0.87
CA HIS A 120 -2.72 -30.26 -0.56
C HIS A 120 -1.19 -30.38 -0.52
N GLU A 121 -0.66 -31.56 -0.22
CA GLU A 121 0.78 -31.84 -0.21
C GLU A 121 1.44 -31.58 -1.58
N LEU A 122 0.70 -31.80 -2.67
CA LEU A 122 1.18 -31.57 -4.04
C LEU A 122 1.19 -30.10 -4.44
N LEU A 123 0.56 -29.26 -3.62
CA LEU A 123 0.40 -27.82 -3.85
C LEU A 123 1.30 -26.97 -2.93
N ASN A 124 2.47 -27.51 -2.54
CA ASN A 124 3.36 -26.87 -1.57
C ASN A 124 3.74 -25.41 -1.93
N LEU A 125 3.88 -25.09 -3.21
CA LEU A 125 4.17 -23.73 -3.67
C LEU A 125 3.06 -22.74 -3.26
N PHE A 126 1.80 -23.18 -3.34
CA PHE A 126 0.64 -22.35 -3.04
C PHE A 126 0.42 -22.09 -1.53
N ASN A 127 1.13 -22.82 -0.66
CA ASN A 127 1.18 -22.52 0.78
C ASN A 127 1.89 -21.18 1.07
N ASN A 128 2.69 -20.69 0.13
CA ASN A 128 3.38 -19.41 0.20
C ASN A 128 2.67 -18.28 -0.58
N ILE A 129 1.50 -18.56 -1.17
CA ILE A 129 0.70 -17.59 -1.92
C ILE A 129 -0.61 -17.35 -1.18
N TYR A 130 -0.95 -16.08 -1.00
CA TYR A 130 -2.17 -15.63 -0.33
C TYR A 130 -2.95 -14.70 -1.27
N LEU A 131 -4.26 -14.80 -1.25
CA LEU A 131 -5.17 -13.84 -1.90
C LEU A 131 -5.97 -13.14 -0.82
N TRP A 132 -5.87 -11.83 -0.76
CA TRP A 132 -6.61 -11.04 0.20
C TRP A 132 -7.26 -9.83 -0.46
N LYS A 133 -8.56 -9.65 -0.20
CA LYS A 133 -9.31 -8.46 -0.62
C LYS A 133 -9.35 -7.46 0.51
N GLY A 134 -8.69 -6.31 0.31
CA GLY A 134 -8.63 -5.28 1.34
C GLY A 134 -7.71 -4.11 1.00
N ASP A 135 -7.49 -3.28 1.98
CA ASP A 135 -6.60 -2.12 1.92
C ASP A 135 -5.17 -2.55 2.31
N ILE A 136 -4.25 -2.52 1.35
CA ILE A 136 -2.86 -2.94 1.51
C ILE A 136 -2.13 -2.23 2.67
N THR A 137 -2.54 -1.01 3.02
CA THR A 137 -1.93 -0.24 4.12
C THR A 137 -2.26 -0.80 5.51
N ARG A 138 -3.20 -1.76 5.60
CA ARG A 138 -3.54 -2.48 6.84
C ARG A 138 -2.64 -3.68 7.12
N LEU A 139 -1.77 -4.05 6.18
CA LEU A 139 -0.90 -5.21 6.32
C LEU A 139 0.31 -4.89 7.19
N LYS A 140 0.45 -5.63 8.30
CA LYS A 140 1.67 -5.62 9.13
C LYS A 140 2.59 -6.76 8.67
N ILE A 141 3.46 -6.46 7.72
CA ILE A 141 4.37 -7.38 7.01
C ILE A 141 5.67 -6.66 6.66
N ASP A 142 6.65 -7.38 6.11
CA ASP A 142 7.94 -6.77 5.80
C ASP A 142 7.83 -5.73 4.68
N ALA A 143 7.12 -6.01 3.57
CA ALA A 143 7.01 -5.03 2.48
C ALA A 143 5.69 -5.08 1.72
N ILE A 144 5.25 -3.90 1.27
CA ILE A 144 4.17 -3.73 0.31
C ILE A 144 4.71 -3.15 -1.00
N VAL A 145 4.02 -3.44 -2.11
CA VAL A 145 4.37 -2.92 -3.44
C VAL A 145 3.49 -1.73 -3.78
N ASN A 146 4.13 -0.65 -4.21
CA ASN A 146 3.48 0.53 -4.76
C ASN A 146 3.59 0.54 -6.29
N ALA A 147 2.45 0.60 -6.99
CA ALA A 147 2.39 0.87 -8.42
C ALA A 147 2.51 2.38 -8.65
N ALA A 148 3.74 2.83 -8.81
CA ALA A 148 4.13 4.23 -8.88
C ALA A 148 4.17 4.76 -10.33
N ASN A 149 4.23 6.09 -10.47
CA ASN A 149 4.64 6.75 -11.70
C ASN A 149 6.18 6.80 -11.82
N ASN A 150 6.68 7.24 -12.96
CA ASN A 150 8.13 7.28 -13.24
C ASN A 150 8.93 8.33 -12.45
N GLN A 151 8.26 9.27 -11.77
CA GLN A 151 8.92 10.20 -10.87
C GLN A 151 9.23 9.56 -9.52
N LEU A 152 8.47 8.53 -9.12
CA LEU A 152 8.48 7.86 -7.81
C LEU A 152 8.24 8.81 -6.61
N LEU A 153 7.68 9.99 -6.86
CA LEU A 153 7.41 11.01 -5.83
C LEU A 153 5.97 11.01 -5.34
N GLY A 154 5.21 9.96 -5.66
CA GLY A 154 3.79 9.85 -5.36
C GLY A 154 2.91 10.53 -6.41
N CYS A 155 1.61 10.37 -6.25
CA CYS A 155 0.61 11.00 -7.10
C CYS A 155 0.34 12.43 -6.62
N TRP A 156 0.56 13.40 -7.52
CA TRP A 156 0.36 14.83 -7.24
C TRP A 156 -1.10 15.29 -7.28
N HIS A 157 -2.03 14.42 -7.74
CA HIS A 157 -3.45 14.78 -7.76
C HIS A 157 -4.07 14.66 -6.37
N PRO A 158 -4.53 15.75 -5.77
CA PRO A 158 -5.14 15.73 -4.45
C PRO A 158 -6.32 14.77 -4.38
N LEU A 159 -6.39 14.00 -3.31
CA LEU A 159 -7.48 13.03 -3.04
C LEU A 159 -7.72 11.98 -4.13
N HIS A 160 -6.79 11.79 -5.06
CA HIS A 160 -6.90 10.75 -6.07
C HIS A 160 -6.90 9.37 -5.41
N ASN A 161 -7.84 8.51 -5.83
CA ASN A 161 -8.02 7.17 -5.25
C ASN A 161 -7.12 6.10 -5.91
N CYS A 162 -5.89 6.47 -6.30
CA CYS A 162 -4.91 5.48 -6.75
C CYS A 162 -4.07 4.98 -5.58
N ILE A 163 -3.50 3.80 -5.75
CA ILE A 163 -2.66 3.17 -4.73
C ILE A 163 -1.45 4.04 -4.35
N ASP A 164 -0.86 4.73 -5.31
CA ASP A 164 0.28 5.61 -5.10
C ASP A 164 -0.07 6.80 -4.17
N ASN A 165 -1.22 7.46 -4.39
CA ASN A 165 -1.70 8.52 -3.50
C ASN A 165 -2.02 7.98 -2.11
N ILE A 166 -2.68 6.83 -2.01
CA ILE A 166 -3.05 6.21 -0.74
C ILE A 166 -1.80 5.85 0.07
N ILE A 167 -0.83 5.16 -0.52
CA ILE A 167 0.42 4.78 0.16
C ILE A 167 1.17 6.02 0.66
N HIS A 168 1.39 7.03 -0.20
CA HIS A 168 2.06 8.27 0.21
C HIS A 168 1.31 9.04 1.28
N SER A 169 -0.04 9.02 1.24
CA SER A 169 -0.86 9.69 2.26
C SER A 169 -0.73 9.05 3.65
N TYR A 170 -0.66 7.73 3.72
CA TYR A 170 -0.56 7.00 4.98
C TYR A 170 0.87 6.75 5.45
N ALA A 171 1.85 6.85 4.56
CA ALA A 171 3.27 6.81 4.92
C ALA A 171 3.78 8.15 5.49
N GLY A 172 3.14 9.26 5.12
CA GLY A 172 3.54 10.60 5.51
C GLY A 172 4.55 11.25 4.55
N VAL A 173 4.87 12.52 4.80
CA VAL A 173 5.66 13.35 3.88
C VAL A 173 7.14 12.93 3.78
N GLN A 174 7.66 12.22 4.78
CA GLN A 174 9.04 11.73 4.79
C GLN A 174 9.31 10.75 3.63
N LEU A 175 8.30 9.95 3.24
CA LEU A 175 8.41 9.03 2.11
C LEU A 175 8.80 9.77 0.82
N ARG A 176 8.12 10.89 0.52
CA ARG A 176 8.43 11.67 -0.68
C ARG A 176 9.82 12.27 -0.63
N ASN A 177 10.29 12.70 0.54
CA ASN A 177 11.64 13.19 0.72
C ASN A 177 12.71 12.12 0.42
N GLU A 178 12.55 10.91 0.99
CA GLU A 178 13.46 9.78 0.72
C GLU A 178 13.48 9.43 -0.78
N MET A 179 12.30 9.32 -1.39
CA MET A 179 12.20 9.00 -2.83
C MET A 179 12.83 10.09 -3.68
N ASN A 180 12.68 11.36 -3.30
CA ASN A 180 13.34 12.47 -4.00
C ASN A 180 14.87 12.37 -3.92
N GLU A 181 15.44 12.03 -2.77
CA GLU A 181 16.88 11.82 -2.63
C GLU A 181 17.39 10.68 -3.52
N ILE A 182 16.62 9.56 -3.58
CA ILE A 182 16.94 8.43 -4.44
C ILE A 182 16.92 8.84 -5.91
N MET A 183 15.89 9.59 -6.34
CA MET A 183 15.72 10.00 -7.72
C MET A 183 16.73 11.10 -8.14
N LEU A 184 17.07 12.01 -7.24
CA LEU A 184 18.14 13.00 -7.48
C LEU A 184 19.51 12.32 -7.68
N LYS A 185 19.82 11.30 -6.87
CA LYS A 185 21.06 10.51 -7.04
C LYS A 185 21.06 9.73 -8.37
N GLN A 186 19.89 9.27 -8.82
CA GLN A 186 19.76 8.60 -10.11
C GLN A 186 19.90 9.56 -11.30
N GLY A 187 19.47 10.81 -11.15
CA GLY A 187 19.57 11.85 -12.16
C GLY A 187 18.66 11.72 -13.38
N LYS A 188 17.73 10.74 -13.36
CA LYS A 188 16.73 10.50 -14.43
C LYS A 188 15.45 9.87 -13.86
N LEU A 189 14.37 9.96 -14.62
CA LEU A 189 13.11 9.27 -14.31
C LEU A 189 13.33 7.75 -14.25
N GLU A 190 12.51 7.07 -13.44
CA GLU A 190 12.55 5.61 -13.36
C GLU A 190 11.99 4.97 -14.63
N GLU A 191 12.66 3.93 -15.08
CA GLU A 191 12.25 3.18 -16.28
C GLU A 191 11.10 2.22 -15.96
N THR A 192 10.19 2.05 -16.92
CA THR A 192 9.13 1.04 -16.81
C THR A 192 9.72 -0.35 -16.62
N GLY A 193 9.18 -1.10 -15.68
CA GLY A 193 9.65 -2.44 -15.32
C GLY A 193 10.73 -2.46 -14.22
N LYS A 194 11.23 -1.30 -13.77
CA LYS A 194 12.22 -1.19 -12.69
C LYS A 194 11.57 -0.95 -11.34
N ALA A 195 12.35 -1.08 -10.26
CA ALA A 195 11.87 -0.92 -8.90
C ALA A 195 12.90 -0.23 -7.99
N LYS A 196 12.43 0.47 -6.97
CA LYS A 196 13.19 1.06 -5.87
C LYS A 196 12.54 0.69 -4.55
N ILE A 197 13.32 0.67 -3.47
CA ILE A 197 12.85 0.42 -2.12
C ILE A 197 13.02 1.66 -1.25
N SER A 198 12.05 1.87 -0.36
CA SER A 198 12.08 2.88 0.70
C SER A 198 11.59 2.29 2.02
N LYS A 199 11.73 3.06 3.10
CA LYS A 199 11.12 2.75 4.40
C LYS A 199 9.59 2.89 4.31
N GLY A 200 8.86 2.16 5.20
CA GLY A 200 7.41 2.24 5.32
C GLY A 200 6.91 3.47 6.08
N TYR A 201 7.79 4.13 6.85
CA TYR A 201 7.48 5.26 7.72
C TYR A 201 6.30 4.97 8.67
N TYR A 202 5.16 5.66 8.50
CA TYR A 202 3.99 5.45 9.36
C TYR A 202 3.07 4.32 8.89
N LEU A 203 3.40 3.61 7.81
CA LEU A 203 2.69 2.38 7.43
C LEU A 203 2.97 1.25 8.42
N LEU A 204 2.11 0.24 8.40
CA LEU A 204 2.30 -0.99 9.19
C LEU A 204 3.35 -1.94 8.56
N ALA A 205 3.68 -1.75 7.29
CA ALA A 205 4.75 -2.46 6.60
C ALA A 205 6.09 -1.75 6.82
N ASP A 206 7.17 -2.52 7.00
CA ASP A 206 8.50 -1.95 7.27
C ASP A 206 9.08 -1.25 6.03
N TYR A 207 8.77 -1.76 4.83
CA TYR A 207 9.29 -1.25 3.55
C TYR A 207 8.19 -1.08 2.51
N ILE A 208 8.46 -0.20 1.53
CA ILE A 208 7.69 -0.06 0.31
C ILE A 208 8.61 -0.31 -0.88
N ILE A 209 8.20 -1.19 -1.80
CA ILE A 209 8.89 -1.37 -3.07
C ILE A 209 8.06 -0.69 -4.16
N HIS A 210 8.59 0.39 -4.71
CA HIS A 210 7.97 1.17 -5.76
C HIS A 210 8.37 0.62 -7.12
N THR A 211 7.41 0.35 -8.01
CA THR A 211 7.67 -0.10 -9.38
C THR A 211 6.82 0.66 -10.37
N VAL A 212 7.38 0.89 -11.56
CA VAL A 212 6.69 1.56 -12.66
C VAL A 212 6.18 0.51 -13.63
N GLY A 213 4.89 0.25 -13.61
CA GLY A 213 4.27 -0.65 -14.59
C GLY A 213 4.04 0.02 -15.95
N PRO A 214 3.82 -0.75 -17.03
CA PRO A 214 3.52 -0.22 -18.35
C PRO A 214 2.14 0.44 -18.41
N ILE A 215 2.05 1.49 -19.25
CA ILE A 215 0.78 2.13 -19.64
C ILE A 215 0.33 1.51 -20.96
N VAL A 216 -0.92 1.05 -21.03
CA VAL A 216 -1.51 0.48 -22.25
C VAL A 216 -2.47 1.49 -22.87
N ASN A 217 -2.02 2.11 -23.96
CA ASN A 217 -2.83 2.99 -24.78
C ASN A 217 -3.14 2.29 -26.10
N GLY A 218 -4.35 1.75 -26.25
CA GLY A 218 -4.73 0.95 -27.39
C GLY A 218 -4.58 -0.56 -27.15
N PRO A 219 -4.27 -1.39 -28.18
CA PRO A 219 -4.17 -2.83 -28.02
C PRO A 219 -3.01 -3.26 -27.13
N LEU A 220 -3.21 -4.34 -26.38
CA LEU A 220 -2.14 -4.95 -25.58
C LEU A 220 -1.07 -5.56 -26.49
N LEU A 221 0.17 -5.11 -26.33
CA LEU A 221 1.33 -5.59 -27.10
C LEU A 221 2.21 -6.51 -26.23
N GLU A 222 2.99 -7.39 -26.88
CA GLU A 222 3.94 -8.25 -26.19
C GLU A 222 4.98 -7.47 -25.37
N ASN A 223 5.35 -6.27 -25.82
CA ASN A 223 6.25 -5.41 -25.05
C ASN A 223 5.63 -4.97 -23.71
N HIS A 224 4.32 -4.68 -23.67
CA HIS A 224 3.63 -4.35 -22.43
C HIS A 224 3.68 -5.54 -21.45
N LYS A 225 3.47 -6.78 -21.94
CA LYS A 225 3.55 -7.99 -21.12
C LYS A 225 4.97 -8.21 -20.57
N LYS A 226 6.00 -8.03 -21.41
CA LYS A 226 7.41 -8.12 -21.00
C LYS A 226 7.74 -7.09 -19.91
N LEU A 227 7.30 -5.85 -20.06
CA LEU A 227 7.53 -4.79 -19.08
C LEU A 227 6.80 -5.05 -17.76
N LEU A 228 5.55 -5.51 -17.81
CA LEU A 228 4.82 -5.87 -16.58
C LEU A 228 5.49 -7.06 -15.87
N LYS A 229 5.89 -8.09 -16.61
CA LYS A 229 6.68 -9.22 -16.07
C LYS A 229 7.96 -8.72 -15.41
N SER A 230 8.67 -7.79 -16.04
CA SER A 230 9.88 -7.17 -15.50
C SER A 230 9.62 -6.43 -14.18
N SER A 231 8.49 -5.72 -14.04
CA SER A 231 8.10 -5.07 -12.79
C SER A 231 8.02 -6.07 -11.64
N TYR A 232 7.29 -7.18 -11.81
CA TYR A 232 7.19 -8.22 -10.78
C TYR A 232 8.54 -8.87 -10.47
N ILE A 233 9.35 -9.21 -11.49
CA ILE A 233 10.67 -9.81 -11.30
C ILE A 233 11.61 -8.87 -10.52
N ASN A 234 11.68 -7.60 -10.90
CA ASN A 234 12.57 -6.64 -10.24
C ASN A 234 12.13 -6.34 -8.80
N VAL A 235 10.83 -6.33 -8.53
CA VAL A 235 10.29 -6.21 -7.16
C VAL A 235 10.73 -7.41 -6.32
N ILE A 236 10.55 -8.64 -6.80
CA ILE A 236 10.95 -9.87 -6.07
C ILE A 236 12.47 -9.90 -5.86
N LYS A 237 13.24 -9.53 -6.87
CA LYS A 237 14.70 -9.44 -6.76
C LYS A 237 15.12 -8.50 -5.66
N LEU A 238 14.56 -7.30 -5.64
CA LEU A 238 14.85 -6.27 -4.64
C LEU A 238 14.40 -6.68 -3.24
N ALA A 239 13.25 -7.36 -3.12
CA ALA A 239 12.78 -7.95 -1.88
C ALA A 239 13.77 -9.00 -1.33
N LYS A 240 14.27 -9.88 -2.21
CA LYS A 240 15.29 -10.89 -1.84
C LYS A 240 16.58 -10.26 -1.36
N GLU A 241 17.08 -9.25 -2.07
CA GLU A 241 18.30 -8.50 -1.72
C GLU A 241 18.20 -7.81 -0.35
N ASN A 242 16.97 -7.43 0.07
CA ASN A 242 16.71 -6.80 1.36
C ASN A 242 16.18 -7.78 2.43
N ASN A 243 16.32 -9.10 2.23
CA ASN A 243 15.90 -10.15 3.17
C ASN A 243 14.41 -10.12 3.56
N ILE A 244 13.54 -9.57 2.71
CA ILE A 244 12.09 -9.54 2.90
C ILE A 244 11.54 -10.97 2.79
N LYS A 245 10.68 -11.36 3.75
CA LYS A 245 10.06 -12.68 3.85
C LYS A 245 8.57 -12.66 3.51
N THR A 246 7.93 -11.49 3.66
CA THR A 246 6.51 -11.30 3.38
C THR A 246 6.34 -10.10 2.47
N LEU A 247 5.81 -10.31 1.27
CA LEU A 247 5.67 -9.30 0.23
C LEU A 247 4.23 -9.24 -0.29
N ALA A 248 3.59 -8.07 -0.23
CA ALA A 248 2.25 -7.88 -0.76
C ALA A 248 2.27 -7.07 -2.06
N PHE A 249 1.69 -7.63 -3.10
CA PHE A 249 1.48 -6.98 -4.38
C PHE A 249 0.09 -6.36 -4.48
N CYS A 250 0.01 -5.12 -4.95
CA CYS A 250 -1.22 -4.58 -5.56
C CYS A 250 -1.33 -5.03 -7.03
N CYS A 251 -2.48 -4.77 -7.66
CA CYS A 251 -2.70 -5.06 -9.08
C CYS A 251 -1.97 -4.03 -9.97
N ILE A 252 -0.68 -4.27 -10.26
CA ILE A 252 0.18 -3.33 -11.02
C ILE A 252 -0.41 -3.08 -12.41
N SER A 253 -0.47 -1.81 -12.81
CA SER A 253 -0.94 -1.29 -14.10
C SER A 253 -2.43 -1.48 -14.42
N THR A 254 -3.24 -2.14 -13.60
CA THR A 254 -4.66 -2.43 -13.93
C THR A 254 -5.64 -1.30 -13.60
N GLY A 255 -5.14 -0.20 -13.03
CA GLY A 255 -5.91 1.03 -12.78
C GLY A 255 -5.86 1.97 -13.98
N ILE A 256 -5.37 3.19 -13.74
CA ILE A 256 -5.26 4.25 -14.77
C ILE A 256 -4.29 3.92 -15.90
N PHE A 257 -3.43 2.90 -15.75
CA PHE A 257 -2.52 2.44 -16.80
C PHE A 257 -3.16 1.43 -17.76
N ASN A 258 -4.43 1.08 -17.55
CA ASN A 258 -5.31 0.31 -18.44
C ASN A 258 -4.75 -1.06 -18.92
N PHE A 259 -3.85 -1.68 -18.17
CA PHE A 259 -3.46 -3.04 -18.50
C PHE A 259 -4.63 -3.99 -18.22
N PRO A 260 -5.00 -4.90 -19.14
CA PRO A 260 -6.10 -5.83 -18.94
C PRO A 260 -5.90 -6.70 -17.69
N ASN A 261 -6.93 -6.77 -16.83
CA ASN A 261 -6.81 -7.36 -15.50
C ASN A 261 -6.50 -8.86 -15.52
N GLU A 262 -7.07 -9.61 -16.47
CA GLU A 262 -6.84 -11.05 -16.58
C GLU A 262 -5.41 -11.39 -16.97
N GLU A 263 -4.88 -10.72 -17.98
CA GLU A 263 -3.50 -10.90 -18.43
C GLU A 263 -2.50 -10.41 -17.38
N ALA A 264 -2.83 -9.33 -16.67
CA ALA A 264 -1.99 -8.85 -15.57
C ALA A 264 -1.91 -9.86 -14.43
N ALA A 265 -3.04 -10.45 -14.03
CA ALA A 265 -3.11 -11.46 -12.99
C ALA A 265 -2.34 -12.73 -13.38
N ASP A 266 -2.47 -13.17 -14.63
CA ASP A 266 -1.73 -14.33 -15.15
C ASP A 266 -0.22 -14.10 -15.09
N ILE A 267 0.25 -12.94 -15.54
CA ILE A 267 1.66 -12.56 -15.46
C ILE A 267 2.14 -12.55 -14.01
N ALA A 268 1.39 -11.93 -13.10
CA ALA A 268 1.74 -11.82 -11.69
C ALA A 268 1.88 -13.19 -11.02
N ILE A 269 0.88 -14.06 -11.21
CA ILE A 269 0.84 -15.41 -10.63
C ILE A 269 1.98 -16.25 -11.19
N ASN A 270 2.21 -16.26 -12.51
CA ASN A 270 3.26 -17.04 -13.15
C ASN A 270 4.66 -16.59 -12.68
N VAL A 271 4.92 -15.29 -12.50
CA VAL A 271 6.21 -14.80 -11.98
C VAL A 271 6.44 -15.28 -10.55
N VAL A 272 5.41 -15.22 -9.69
CA VAL A 272 5.51 -15.68 -8.30
C VAL A 272 5.72 -17.19 -8.24
N LEU A 273 4.97 -17.98 -9.02
CA LEU A 273 5.14 -19.45 -9.08
C LEU A 273 6.55 -19.83 -9.54
N ASN A 274 7.04 -19.24 -10.65
CA ASN A 274 8.40 -19.52 -11.15
C ASN A 274 9.49 -19.17 -10.11
N TYR A 275 9.28 -18.12 -9.30
CA TYR A 275 10.20 -17.81 -8.21
C TYR A 275 10.15 -18.88 -7.11
N LEU A 276 8.95 -19.32 -6.73
CA LEU A 276 8.75 -20.28 -5.65
C LEU A 276 9.25 -21.70 -5.98
N GLU A 277 9.32 -22.08 -7.26
CA GLU A 277 9.90 -23.36 -7.69
C GLU A 277 11.32 -23.58 -7.13
N ASN A 278 12.09 -22.52 -7.00
CA ASN A 278 13.47 -22.58 -6.53
C ASN A 278 13.73 -21.84 -5.22
N ASN A 279 12.71 -21.20 -4.62
CA ASN A 279 12.85 -20.34 -3.44
C ASN A 279 11.58 -20.39 -2.57
N THR A 280 11.59 -21.18 -1.51
CA THR A 280 10.40 -21.35 -0.64
C THR A 280 10.40 -20.44 0.59
N ASN A 281 11.32 -19.48 0.70
CA ASN A 281 11.55 -18.71 1.90
C ASN A 281 10.81 -17.35 1.93
N MET A 282 9.97 -17.04 0.94
CA MET A 282 9.18 -15.82 0.84
C MET A 282 7.70 -16.15 0.66
N LYS A 283 6.85 -15.40 1.35
CA LYS A 283 5.39 -15.47 1.24
C LYS A 283 4.90 -14.27 0.43
N PHE A 284 3.98 -14.52 -0.49
CA PHE A 284 3.41 -13.52 -1.39
C PHE A 284 1.93 -13.33 -1.13
N ILE A 285 1.48 -12.09 -1.03
CA ILE A 285 0.08 -11.73 -0.86
C ILE A 285 -0.35 -10.94 -2.10
N PHE A 286 -1.27 -11.48 -2.88
CA PHE A 286 -1.98 -10.69 -3.90
C PHE A 286 -3.11 -9.94 -3.21
N VAL A 287 -2.94 -8.61 -3.12
CA VAL A 287 -3.95 -7.72 -2.53
C VAL A 287 -4.81 -7.16 -3.64
N VAL A 288 -6.07 -7.50 -3.61
CA VAL A 288 -7.08 -7.02 -4.56
C VAL A 288 -8.05 -6.10 -3.85
N TYR A 289 -8.53 -5.07 -4.53
CA TYR A 289 -9.46 -4.11 -3.96
C TYR A 289 -10.86 -4.25 -4.55
N LYS A 290 -10.95 -4.45 -5.88
CA LYS A 290 -12.23 -4.58 -6.60
C LYS A 290 -12.69 -6.04 -6.64
N ASP A 291 -14.02 -6.25 -6.68
CA ASP A 291 -14.62 -7.59 -6.81
C ASP A 291 -14.17 -8.32 -8.07
N ILE A 292 -14.01 -7.59 -9.17
CA ILE A 292 -13.55 -8.17 -10.44
C ILE A 292 -12.13 -8.74 -10.32
N ASP A 293 -11.22 -8.03 -9.66
CA ASP A 293 -9.85 -8.50 -9.46
C ASP A 293 -9.82 -9.73 -8.54
N GLU A 294 -10.62 -9.73 -7.46
CA GLU A 294 -10.75 -10.89 -6.58
C GLU A 294 -11.20 -12.12 -7.36
N LYS A 295 -12.24 -12.00 -8.20
CA LYS A 295 -12.74 -13.09 -9.02
C LYS A 295 -11.69 -13.62 -9.99
N ILE A 296 -10.96 -12.72 -10.66
CA ILE A 296 -9.91 -13.08 -11.61
C ILE A 296 -8.79 -13.86 -10.91
N TYR A 297 -8.20 -13.28 -9.86
CA TYR A 297 -7.10 -13.93 -9.14
C TYR A 297 -7.52 -15.27 -8.54
N ARG A 298 -8.72 -15.34 -7.96
CA ARG A 298 -9.26 -16.59 -7.40
C ARG A 298 -9.40 -17.68 -8.45
N ASN A 299 -9.93 -17.35 -9.63
CA ASN A 299 -10.11 -18.31 -10.71
C ASN A 299 -8.77 -18.78 -11.28
N LYS A 300 -7.83 -17.85 -11.55
CA LYS A 300 -6.51 -18.20 -12.08
C LYS A 300 -5.68 -19.03 -11.10
N LEU A 301 -5.73 -18.73 -9.81
CA LEU A 301 -5.06 -19.55 -8.80
C LEU A 301 -5.66 -20.98 -8.75
N LYS A 302 -7.00 -21.11 -8.83
CA LYS A 302 -7.66 -22.43 -8.91
C LYS A 302 -7.26 -23.20 -10.17
N GLU A 303 -7.23 -22.54 -11.32
CA GLU A 303 -6.82 -23.12 -12.60
C GLU A 303 -5.41 -23.69 -12.49
N LYS A 304 -4.43 -22.89 -12.06
CA LYS A 304 -3.04 -23.32 -11.88
C LYS A 304 -2.89 -24.49 -10.92
N MET A 305 -3.64 -24.53 -9.82
CA MET A 305 -3.63 -25.63 -8.88
C MET A 305 -4.21 -26.90 -9.50
N ASN A 306 -5.32 -26.79 -10.25
CA ASN A 306 -5.95 -27.94 -10.92
C ASN A 306 -5.06 -28.51 -12.02
N ASP A 307 -4.36 -27.67 -12.79
CA ASP A 307 -3.41 -28.11 -13.83
C ASP A 307 -2.29 -28.96 -13.21
N ILE A 308 -1.75 -28.57 -12.08
CA ILE A 308 -0.72 -29.35 -11.37
C ILE A 308 -1.30 -30.69 -10.89
N LEU A 309 -2.50 -30.69 -10.30
CA LEU A 309 -3.12 -31.92 -9.81
C LEU A 309 -3.47 -32.90 -10.93
N ASN A 310 -3.88 -32.40 -12.10
CA ASN A 310 -4.19 -33.22 -13.26
C ASN A 310 -2.91 -33.85 -13.87
N ASN A 311 -1.86 -33.04 -14.06
CA ASN A 311 -0.57 -33.52 -14.60
C ASN A 311 0.03 -34.66 -13.75
N ILE A 312 -0.06 -34.56 -12.41
CA ILE A 312 0.42 -35.62 -11.51
C ILE A 312 -0.44 -36.88 -11.59
N SER A 313 -1.77 -36.74 -11.82
CA SER A 313 -2.63 -37.91 -11.98
C SER A 313 -2.40 -38.64 -13.29
N ASP A 314 -1.93 -37.97 -14.33
CA ASP A 314 -1.63 -38.59 -15.64
C ASP A 314 -0.25 -39.29 -15.66
N GLU A 315 0.62 -38.96 -14.69
CA GLU A 315 1.95 -39.58 -14.54
C GLU A 315 1.96 -40.79 -13.57
N MET A 316 0.87 -41.01 -12.81
CA MET A 316 0.72 -42.17 -11.89
C MET A 316 -0.11 -43.28 -12.51
#